data_a95e44dbd75938cb54da5405c64cc360
#
_entry.id   a95e44dbd75938cb54da5405c64cc360
#
_cell.length_a   1.000
_cell.length_b   1.000
_cell.length_c   1.000
_cell.angle_alpha   90.00
_cell.angle_beta   90.00
_cell.angle_gamma   90.00
#
_symmetry.space_group_name_H-M   'P 1'
#
loop_
_entity.id
_entity.type
_entity.pdbx_description
1 polymer ?
#
loop_
_entity_poly.entity_id
_entity_poly.type
_entity_poly.pdbx_seq_one_letter_code
_entity_poly.pdbx_strand_id
1 'polypeptide(L)'
;MNKLILWLALLLSAPLALQAQNEGRYIEVTGTSEIEIVPDKIHYIIEIREYFEEEFDGKSKPEEYRTKVPLASIESGLRKALEATGVPAEAIRTQEVGDYWRKEGQDFLVSKQFDITLDDFQKIDDLIQRLDTRGIRSMRIGELENKDMLDYHKKGKIEALKAAQAKAAYLVEALGQKLGPVVRIVEESTGRAMPYAQSNVVSSAANAFDSFRTIKKNYSMLVRFEIVE
;
A
#
# COMPACT_ATOMS: atom_id res chain seq x y z
N MET A 1 -37.24 -61.33 -25.96
CA MET A 1 -37.03 -59.88 -25.63
C MET A 1 -35.95 -59.63 -24.57
N ASN A 2 -35.46 -60.59 -23.83
CA ASN A 2 -34.52 -60.36 -22.71
C ASN A 2 -33.03 -60.44 -23.03
N LYS A 3 -32.63 -60.94 -24.22
CA LYS A 3 -31.22 -61.02 -24.62
C LYS A 3 -30.67 -59.72 -25.22
N LEU A 4 -31.50 -58.87 -25.78
CA LEU A 4 -31.08 -57.60 -26.38
C LEU A 4 -30.81 -56.54 -25.29
N ILE A 5 -31.51 -56.59 -24.17
CA ILE A 5 -31.32 -55.69 -23.02
C ILE A 5 -30.02 -55.95 -22.28
N LEU A 6 -29.58 -57.21 -22.27
CA LEU A 6 -28.31 -57.63 -21.60
C LEU A 6 -27.06 -57.09 -22.36
N TRP A 7 -27.15 -57.02 -23.73
CA TRP A 7 -26.06 -56.50 -24.52
C TRP A 7 -26.00 -54.95 -24.51
N LEU A 8 -27.11 -54.28 -24.29
CA LEU A 8 -27.10 -52.81 -24.13
C LEU A 8 -26.53 -52.35 -22.79
N ALA A 9 -26.65 -53.15 -21.73
CA ALA A 9 -26.10 -52.86 -20.41
C ALA A 9 -24.55 -53.06 -20.39
N LEU A 10 -24.01 -53.91 -21.25
CA LEU A 10 -22.55 -54.18 -21.31
C LEU A 10 -21.81 -53.07 -22.06
N LEU A 11 -22.50 -52.32 -22.94
CA LEU A 11 -21.90 -51.20 -23.68
C LEU A 11 -21.83 -49.90 -22.90
N LEU A 12 -22.51 -49.76 -21.77
CA LEU A 12 -22.51 -48.60 -20.91
C LEU A 12 -21.42 -48.63 -19.82
N SER A 13 -20.72 -49.76 -19.67
CA SER A 13 -19.55 -49.87 -18.80
C SER A 13 -18.24 -49.60 -19.54
N ALA A 14 -18.21 -48.50 -20.34
CA ALA A 14 -16.94 -47.93 -20.77
C ALA A 14 -16.25 -47.47 -19.48
N PRO A 15 -15.04 -47.99 -19.14
CA PRO A 15 -14.30 -47.43 -18.02
C PRO A 15 -14.09 -45.97 -18.38
N LEU A 16 -14.63 -45.09 -17.55
CA LEU A 16 -14.04 -43.77 -17.42
C LEU A 16 -12.58 -44.02 -17.07
N ALA A 17 -11.75 -44.12 -18.12
CA ALA A 17 -10.33 -44.03 -17.96
C ALA A 17 -10.13 -42.65 -17.25
N LEU A 18 -10.07 -42.68 -15.91
CA LEU A 18 -9.41 -41.63 -15.17
C LEU A 18 -8.06 -41.55 -15.87
N GLN A 19 -7.88 -40.53 -16.69
CA GLN A 19 -6.57 -40.05 -17.04
C GLN A 19 -5.95 -39.63 -15.71
N ALA A 20 -5.36 -40.59 -15.00
CA ALA A 20 -4.33 -40.32 -14.04
C ALA A 20 -3.30 -39.55 -14.87
N GLN A 21 -3.35 -38.21 -14.79
CA GLN A 21 -2.30 -37.37 -15.29
C GLN A 21 -1.04 -37.95 -14.62
N ASN A 22 -0.20 -38.57 -15.41
CA ASN A 22 1.11 -39.00 -14.95
C ASN A 22 1.87 -37.69 -14.71
N GLU A 23 1.56 -37.05 -13.56
CA GLU A 23 2.30 -35.89 -13.12
C GLU A 23 3.71 -36.40 -12.84
N GLY A 24 4.65 -36.14 -13.76
CA GLY A 24 6.04 -36.48 -13.58
C GLY A 24 6.56 -36.01 -12.22
N ARG A 25 7.69 -36.49 -11.79
CA ARG A 25 8.31 -36.01 -10.54
C ARG A 25 8.52 -34.52 -10.62
N TYR A 26 7.98 -33.79 -9.69
CA TYR A 26 8.12 -32.33 -9.63
C TYR A 26 8.34 -31.83 -8.20
N ILE A 27 8.91 -30.64 -8.11
CA ILE A 27 8.94 -29.83 -6.90
C ILE A 27 8.19 -28.53 -7.16
N GLU A 28 7.37 -28.12 -6.20
CA GLU A 28 6.66 -26.86 -6.26
C GLU A 28 7.06 -26.02 -5.05
N VAL A 29 7.51 -24.80 -5.29
CA VAL A 29 8.03 -23.90 -4.26
C VAL A 29 7.57 -22.48 -4.51
N THR A 30 7.38 -21.74 -3.44
CA THR A 30 7.16 -20.30 -3.51
C THR A 30 8.47 -19.57 -3.25
N GLY A 31 8.84 -18.70 -4.17
CA GLY A 31 9.89 -17.70 -3.99
C GLY A 31 9.30 -16.33 -3.73
N THR A 32 9.94 -15.57 -2.86
CA THR A 32 9.51 -14.22 -2.48
C THR A 32 10.66 -13.23 -2.64
N SER A 33 10.30 -11.98 -2.89
CA SER A 33 11.23 -10.85 -2.83
C SER A 33 10.54 -9.64 -2.25
N GLU A 34 11.32 -8.73 -1.66
CA GLU A 34 10.89 -7.43 -1.21
C GLU A 34 11.75 -6.35 -1.89
N ILE A 35 11.10 -5.33 -2.42
CA ILE A 35 11.76 -4.16 -3.01
C ILE A 35 11.38 -2.93 -2.19
N GLU A 36 12.39 -2.23 -1.73
CA GLU A 36 12.24 -0.89 -1.15
C GLU A 36 12.51 0.16 -2.23
N ILE A 37 11.59 1.10 -2.39
CA ILE A 37 11.63 2.12 -3.43
C ILE A 37 11.55 3.49 -2.77
N VAL A 38 12.51 4.34 -3.07
CA VAL A 38 12.47 5.75 -2.66
C VAL A 38 11.43 6.45 -3.54
N PRO A 39 10.41 7.08 -2.96
CA PRO A 39 9.42 7.82 -3.75
C PRO A 39 10.08 9.07 -4.36
N ASP A 40 9.67 9.43 -5.56
CA ASP A 40 9.99 10.70 -6.21
C ASP A 40 8.79 11.66 -6.21
N LYS A 41 7.67 11.20 -5.66
CA LYS A 41 6.46 11.98 -5.50
C LYS A 41 5.71 11.57 -4.23
N ILE A 42 5.43 12.56 -3.40
CA ILE A 42 4.81 12.40 -2.09
C ILE A 42 3.52 13.20 -2.09
N HIS A 43 2.39 12.56 -1.86
CA HIS A 43 1.14 13.25 -1.60
C HIS A 43 1.04 13.57 -0.11
N TYR A 44 1.07 14.85 0.24
CA TYR A 44 0.92 15.31 1.62
C TYR A 44 -0.45 15.94 1.79
N ILE A 45 -1.27 15.33 2.63
CA ILE A 45 -2.66 15.72 2.84
C ILE A 45 -2.74 16.61 4.06
N ILE A 46 -3.24 17.85 3.86
CA ILE A 46 -3.47 18.81 4.94
C ILE A 46 -4.94 19.17 4.96
N GLU A 47 -5.56 19.05 6.12
CA GLU A 47 -6.91 19.50 6.36
C GLU A 47 -6.89 20.75 7.26
N ILE A 48 -7.46 21.84 6.76
CA ILE A 48 -7.65 23.08 7.51
C ILE A 48 -9.12 23.26 7.87
N ARG A 49 -9.37 23.97 8.96
CA ARG A 49 -10.71 24.24 9.47
C ARG A 49 -10.78 25.63 10.10
N GLU A 50 -11.90 26.32 9.93
CA GLU A 50 -12.21 27.50 10.70
C GLU A 50 -12.14 27.21 12.20
N TYR A 51 -11.74 28.20 12.99
CA TYR A 51 -11.68 28.12 14.44
C TYR A 51 -12.01 29.45 15.07
N PHE A 52 -12.19 29.47 16.38
CA PHE A 52 -12.32 30.70 17.16
C PHE A 52 -11.01 30.99 17.89
N GLU A 53 -10.56 32.23 17.92
CA GLU A 53 -9.32 32.61 18.61
C GLU A 53 -9.33 32.18 20.07
N GLU A 54 -10.50 32.28 20.70
CA GLU A 54 -10.71 31.90 22.09
C GLU A 54 -10.52 30.40 22.37
N GLU A 55 -10.54 29.52 21.34
CA GLU A 55 -10.22 28.10 21.53
C GLU A 55 -8.79 27.89 22.07
N PHE A 56 -7.90 28.85 21.87
CA PHE A 56 -6.50 28.79 22.21
C PHE A 56 -6.05 29.69 23.34
N ASP A 57 -6.96 30.47 23.99
CA ASP A 57 -6.62 31.36 25.08
C ASP A 57 -6.53 30.66 26.46
N GLY A 58 -7.04 29.44 26.56
CA GLY A 58 -7.03 28.60 27.76
C GLY A 58 -7.92 29.09 28.89
N LYS A 59 -8.81 30.05 28.64
CA LYS A 59 -9.66 30.71 29.64
C LYS A 59 -11.14 30.74 29.27
N SER A 60 -11.46 31.04 28.01
CA SER A 60 -12.82 31.19 27.53
C SER A 60 -13.52 29.83 27.44
N LYS A 61 -14.83 29.87 27.77
CA LYS A 61 -15.67 28.69 27.58
C LYS A 61 -16.23 28.65 26.15
N PRO A 62 -16.60 27.47 25.62
CA PRO A 62 -17.16 27.37 24.27
C PRO A 62 -18.33 28.30 23.94
N GLU A 63 -19.16 28.63 24.91
CA GLU A 63 -20.30 29.54 24.77
C GLU A 63 -19.88 30.99 24.62
N GLU A 64 -18.66 31.34 25.00
CA GLU A 64 -18.09 32.69 24.97
C GLU A 64 -17.34 33.02 23.69
N TYR A 65 -17.13 32.01 22.81
CA TYR A 65 -16.39 32.17 21.57
C TYR A 65 -17.10 33.10 20.59
N ARG A 66 -16.38 34.13 20.10
CA ARG A 66 -16.92 35.17 19.23
C ARG A 66 -16.04 35.50 18.04
N THR A 67 -14.72 35.32 18.18
CA THR A 67 -13.74 35.74 17.18
C THR A 67 -13.41 34.61 16.21
N LYS A 68 -14.28 34.43 15.23
CA LYS A 68 -14.13 33.41 14.22
C LYS A 68 -13.01 33.76 13.23
N VAL A 69 -12.02 32.91 13.07
CA VAL A 69 -10.99 33.02 12.04
C VAL A 69 -11.47 32.30 10.76
N PRO A 70 -11.68 33.08 9.67
CA PRO A 70 -12.27 32.53 8.46
C PRO A 70 -11.29 31.63 7.71
N LEU A 71 -11.82 30.62 7.02
CA LEU A 71 -11.05 29.65 6.24
C LEU A 71 -10.09 30.30 5.24
N ALA A 72 -10.49 31.40 4.61
CA ALA A 72 -9.65 32.14 3.64
C ALA A 72 -8.35 32.67 4.25
N SER A 73 -8.37 33.11 5.52
CA SER A 73 -7.17 33.57 6.23
C SER A 73 -6.23 32.42 6.53
N ILE A 74 -6.77 31.29 6.97
CA ILE A 74 -6.00 30.05 7.26
C ILE A 74 -5.37 29.51 5.97
N GLU A 75 -6.15 29.43 4.89
CA GLU A 75 -5.65 29.00 3.57
C GLU A 75 -4.56 29.93 3.06
N SER A 76 -4.71 31.25 3.22
CA SER A 76 -3.68 32.21 2.81
C SER A 76 -2.37 32.00 3.58
N GLY A 77 -2.47 31.73 4.89
CA GLY A 77 -1.30 31.39 5.72
C GLY A 77 -0.62 30.12 5.28
N LEU A 78 -1.40 29.05 5.04
CA LEU A 78 -0.89 27.76 4.54
C LEU A 78 -0.17 27.94 3.19
N ARG A 79 -0.78 28.65 2.22
CA ARG A 79 -0.18 28.88 0.91
C ARG A 79 1.13 29.67 0.99
N LYS A 80 1.22 30.68 1.84
CA LYS A 80 2.47 31.41 2.08
C LYS A 80 3.57 30.54 2.68
N ALA A 81 3.21 29.67 3.61
CA ALA A 81 4.17 28.73 4.21
C ALA A 81 4.67 27.71 3.16
N LEU A 82 3.79 27.19 2.31
CA LEU A 82 4.15 26.30 1.21
C LEU A 82 5.06 26.98 0.19
N GLU A 83 4.74 28.20 -0.23
CA GLU A 83 5.57 28.99 -1.13
C GLU A 83 6.97 29.22 -0.53
N ALA A 84 7.04 29.55 0.75
CA ALA A 84 8.32 29.76 1.47
C ALA A 84 9.17 28.47 1.59
N THR A 85 8.58 27.30 1.41
CA THR A 85 9.28 25.99 1.33
C THR A 85 9.55 25.56 -0.11
N GLY A 86 9.29 26.42 -1.09
CA GLY A 86 9.53 26.15 -2.51
C GLY A 86 8.51 25.21 -3.14
N VAL A 87 7.31 25.11 -2.57
CA VAL A 87 6.20 24.34 -3.16
C VAL A 87 5.43 25.23 -4.12
N PRO A 88 5.39 24.90 -5.43
CA PRO A 88 4.71 25.71 -6.42
C PRO A 88 3.17 25.58 -6.29
N ALA A 89 2.46 26.63 -6.72
CA ALA A 89 1.00 26.68 -6.55
C ALA A 89 0.25 25.56 -7.27
N GLU A 90 0.76 25.10 -8.41
CA GLU A 90 0.23 23.98 -9.20
C GLU A 90 0.34 22.62 -8.50
N ALA A 91 1.23 22.49 -7.53
CA ALA A 91 1.35 21.29 -6.69
C ALA A 91 0.29 21.20 -5.59
N ILE A 92 -0.51 22.27 -5.41
CA ILE A 92 -1.51 22.37 -4.36
C ILE A 92 -2.90 22.15 -4.97
N ARG A 93 -3.52 21.02 -4.69
CA ARG A 93 -4.88 20.68 -5.15
C ARG A 93 -5.85 20.71 -4.00
N THR A 94 -7.01 21.33 -4.20
CA THR A 94 -8.13 21.16 -3.30
C THR A 94 -8.76 19.80 -3.56
N GLN A 95 -8.82 18.96 -2.55
CA GLN A 95 -9.38 17.61 -2.66
C GLN A 95 -10.84 17.59 -2.17
N GLU A 96 -11.10 18.26 -1.07
CA GLU A 96 -12.42 18.28 -0.43
C GLU A 96 -12.69 19.62 0.23
N VAL A 97 -13.97 20.02 0.23
CA VAL A 97 -14.49 21.12 1.03
C VAL A 97 -15.59 20.53 1.88
N GLY A 98 -15.35 20.51 3.18
CA GLY A 98 -16.27 19.92 4.16
C GLY A 98 -16.88 20.96 5.07
N ASP A 99 -17.76 20.49 5.92
CA ASP A 99 -18.39 21.26 6.99
C ASP A 99 -18.24 20.53 8.33
N TYR A 100 -18.35 21.26 9.39
CA TYR A 100 -18.22 20.72 10.73
C TYR A 100 -19.13 21.47 11.71
N TRP A 101 -20.02 20.71 12.38
CA TRP A 101 -20.79 21.25 13.49
C TRP A 101 -20.04 21.04 14.80
N ARG A 102 -19.75 22.13 15.50
CA ARG A 102 -19.24 22.07 16.85
C ARG A 102 -20.38 21.67 17.78
N LYS A 103 -20.25 20.60 18.53
CA LYS A 103 -21.27 20.13 19.48
C LYS A 103 -21.56 21.11 20.59
N GLU A 104 -20.55 21.86 20.97
CA GLU A 104 -20.61 22.90 22.01
C GLU A 104 -20.66 24.24 21.30
N GLY A 105 -21.82 24.97 21.44
CA GLY A 105 -22.00 26.28 20.87
C GLY A 105 -22.74 26.37 19.55
N GLN A 106 -23.12 25.27 18.93
CA GLN A 106 -23.93 25.21 17.68
C GLN A 106 -23.38 26.00 16.49
N ASP A 107 -22.07 26.24 16.43
CA ASP A 107 -21.44 26.95 15.32
C ASP A 107 -21.11 26.01 14.17
N PHE A 108 -21.37 26.50 12.97
CA PHE A 108 -20.98 25.84 11.75
C PHE A 108 -19.59 26.33 11.33
N LEU A 109 -18.64 25.37 11.19
CA LEU A 109 -17.28 25.64 10.77
C LEU A 109 -16.99 24.93 9.43
N VAL A 110 -16.41 25.66 8.51
CA VAL A 110 -16.03 25.12 7.20
C VAL A 110 -14.62 24.55 7.29
N SER A 111 -14.41 23.41 6.63
CA SER A 111 -13.10 22.77 6.47
C SER A 111 -12.75 22.62 5.00
N LYS A 112 -11.47 22.49 4.71
CA LYS A 112 -10.95 22.23 3.37
C LYS A 112 -9.75 21.31 3.45
N GLN A 113 -9.70 20.31 2.59
CA GLN A 113 -8.58 19.39 2.47
C GLN A 113 -7.80 19.66 1.19
N PHE A 114 -6.49 19.68 1.33
CA PHE A 114 -5.54 19.84 0.24
C PHE A 114 -4.72 18.58 0.07
N ASP A 115 -4.45 18.24 -1.16
CA ASP A 115 -3.45 17.28 -1.58
C ASP A 115 -2.27 18.07 -2.18
N ILE A 116 -1.14 18.00 -1.52
CA ILE A 116 0.07 18.73 -1.86
C ILE A 116 1.10 17.74 -2.37
N THR A 117 1.49 17.91 -3.63
CA THR A 117 2.51 17.06 -4.25
C THR A 117 3.90 17.59 -3.92
N LEU A 118 4.72 16.79 -3.26
CA LEU A 118 6.09 17.09 -2.87
C LEU A 118 7.05 16.07 -3.49
N ASP A 119 8.29 16.48 -3.69
CA ASP A 119 9.39 15.68 -4.23
C ASP A 119 10.41 15.25 -3.17
N ASP A 120 10.31 15.83 -1.95
CA ASP A 120 11.23 15.57 -0.85
C ASP A 120 10.51 15.68 0.49
N PHE A 121 10.77 14.74 1.38
CA PHE A 121 10.27 14.75 2.77
C PHE A 121 10.80 15.92 3.60
N GLN A 122 11.98 16.46 3.26
CA GLN A 122 12.52 17.63 3.95
C GLN A 122 11.57 18.82 3.87
N LYS A 123 10.84 18.97 2.76
CA LYS A 123 9.84 20.03 2.61
C LYS A 123 8.68 19.92 3.61
N ILE A 124 8.36 18.69 4.05
CA ILE A 124 7.37 18.48 5.12
C ILE A 124 7.90 19.01 6.44
N ASP A 125 9.14 18.67 6.79
CA ASP A 125 9.76 19.09 8.03
C ASP A 125 9.90 20.62 8.07
N ASP A 126 10.30 21.26 6.98
CA ASP A 126 10.42 22.70 6.84
C ASP A 126 9.06 23.40 6.89
N LEU A 127 8.02 22.79 6.31
CA LEU A 127 6.67 23.32 6.34
C LEU A 127 6.10 23.33 7.76
N ILE A 128 6.25 22.24 8.50
CA ILE A 128 5.74 22.13 9.89
C ILE A 128 6.34 23.21 10.79
N GLN A 129 7.61 23.58 10.60
CA GLN A 129 8.25 24.63 11.37
C GLN A 129 7.74 26.04 11.07
N ARG A 130 7.11 26.27 9.90
CA ARG A 130 6.63 27.56 9.42
C ARG A 130 5.14 27.75 9.56
N LEU A 131 4.40 26.66 9.77
CA LEU A 131 2.94 26.70 9.87
C LEU A 131 2.45 27.22 11.24
N ASP A 132 1.48 28.12 11.19
CA ASP A 132 0.58 28.30 12.34
C ASP A 132 -0.34 27.10 12.43
N THR A 133 -0.19 26.30 13.47
CA THR A 133 -0.95 25.07 13.64
C THR A 133 -2.41 25.30 14.05
N ARG A 134 -2.79 26.53 14.44
CA ARG A 134 -4.18 26.89 14.68
C ARG A 134 -4.96 26.83 13.36
N GLY A 135 -6.04 26.15 13.35
CA GLY A 135 -6.81 25.89 12.14
C GLY A 135 -6.30 24.71 11.28
N ILE A 136 -5.18 24.08 11.64
CA ILE A 136 -4.80 22.80 11.05
C ILE A 136 -5.50 21.68 11.83
N ARG A 137 -6.35 20.92 11.13
CA ARG A 137 -7.07 19.80 11.73
C ARG A 137 -6.27 18.50 11.67
N SER A 138 -5.66 18.25 10.52
CA SER A 138 -4.82 17.06 10.33
C SER A 138 -3.76 17.28 9.26
N MET A 139 -2.65 16.59 9.42
CA MET A 139 -1.58 16.48 8.41
C MET A 139 -1.15 15.01 8.34
N ARG A 140 -1.05 14.46 7.14
CA ARG A 140 -0.64 13.07 6.95
C ARG A 140 0.02 12.86 5.60
N ILE A 141 0.90 11.87 5.54
CA ILE A 141 1.40 11.35 4.28
C ILE A 141 0.27 10.54 3.65
N GLY A 142 -0.04 10.85 2.39
CA GLY A 142 -0.98 10.11 1.56
C GLY A 142 -0.27 9.04 0.75
N GLU A 143 -0.49 9.06 -0.57
CA GLU A 143 0.14 8.13 -1.50
C GLU A 143 1.60 8.52 -1.76
N LEU A 144 2.45 7.51 -1.90
CA LEU A 144 3.82 7.64 -2.35
C LEU A 144 3.93 7.03 -3.75
N GLU A 145 4.47 7.78 -4.70
CA GLU A 145 4.64 7.35 -6.07
C GLU A 145 6.12 7.35 -6.47
N ASN A 146 6.43 6.57 -7.49
CA ASN A 146 7.70 6.62 -8.18
C ASN A 146 7.47 6.38 -9.68
N LYS A 147 8.05 7.21 -10.53
CA LYS A 147 7.87 7.16 -12.00
C LYS A 147 8.32 5.84 -12.62
N ASP A 148 9.31 5.19 -12.01
CA ASP A 148 9.89 3.93 -12.50
C ASP A 148 9.24 2.70 -11.84
N MET A 149 8.03 2.86 -11.25
CA MET A 149 7.33 1.79 -10.52
C MET A 149 7.19 0.50 -11.33
N LEU A 150 6.97 0.61 -12.65
CA LEU A 150 6.84 -0.54 -13.53
C LEU A 150 8.14 -1.37 -13.58
N ASP A 151 9.29 -0.71 -13.61
CA ASP A 151 10.59 -1.39 -13.64
C ASP A 151 10.89 -2.05 -12.28
N TYR A 152 10.52 -1.41 -11.18
CA TYR A 152 10.59 -2.03 -9.85
C TYR A 152 9.69 -3.26 -9.73
N HIS A 153 8.48 -3.23 -10.28
CA HIS A 153 7.60 -4.40 -10.34
C HIS A 153 8.24 -5.54 -11.13
N LYS A 154 8.80 -5.24 -12.29
CA LYS A 154 9.50 -6.24 -13.11
C LYS A 154 10.70 -6.83 -12.37
N LYS A 155 11.52 -5.99 -11.74
CA LYS A 155 12.69 -6.42 -10.96
C LYS A 155 12.25 -7.34 -9.81
N GLY A 156 11.26 -6.94 -9.02
CA GLY A 156 10.78 -7.74 -7.88
C GLY A 156 10.26 -9.11 -8.31
N LYS A 157 9.48 -9.18 -9.39
CA LYS A 157 8.99 -10.46 -9.93
C LYS A 157 10.13 -11.37 -10.38
N ILE A 158 11.15 -10.81 -11.04
CA ILE A 158 12.34 -11.59 -11.46
C ILE A 158 13.12 -12.10 -10.25
N GLU A 159 13.30 -11.29 -9.22
CA GLU A 159 13.97 -11.69 -7.98
C GLU A 159 13.19 -12.81 -7.25
N ALA A 160 11.87 -12.72 -7.18
CA ALA A 160 11.03 -13.77 -6.60
C ALA A 160 11.14 -15.09 -7.39
N LEU A 161 11.18 -15.04 -8.73
CA LEU A 161 11.40 -16.22 -9.57
C LEU A 161 12.78 -16.85 -9.32
N LYS A 162 13.84 -16.05 -9.23
CA LYS A 162 15.19 -16.53 -8.91
C LYS A 162 15.26 -17.14 -7.51
N ALA A 163 14.55 -16.55 -6.55
CA ALA A 163 14.44 -17.10 -5.19
C ALA A 163 13.76 -18.48 -5.19
N ALA A 164 12.68 -18.64 -5.97
CA ALA A 164 12.02 -19.94 -6.14
C ALA A 164 12.96 -20.97 -6.77
N GLN A 165 13.67 -20.62 -7.84
CA GLN A 165 14.63 -21.49 -8.51
C GLN A 165 15.75 -21.92 -7.57
N ALA A 166 16.38 -21.00 -6.86
CA ALA A 166 17.43 -21.29 -5.89
C ALA A 166 16.94 -22.22 -4.79
N LYS A 167 15.72 -21.96 -4.26
CA LYS A 167 15.09 -22.79 -3.25
C LYS A 167 14.82 -24.21 -3.75
N ALA A 168 14.28 -24.37 -4.95
CA ALA A 168 14.03 -25.66 -5.55
C ALA A 168 15.35 -26.43 -5.76
N ALA A 169 16.40 -25.76 -6.24
CA ALA A 169 17.68 -26.37 -6.53
C ALA A 169 18.31 -27.03 -5.29
N TYR A 170 18.48 -26.30 -4.19
CA TYR A 170 19.09 -26.87 -2.98
C TYR A 170 18.23 -27.97 -2.33
N LEU A 171 16.89 -27.87 -2.42
CA LEU A 171 16.01 -28.91 -1.89
C LEU A 171 16.11 -30.22 -2.68
N VAL A 172 16.17 -30.14 -4.00
CA VAL A 172 16.30 -31.32 -4.88
C VAL A 172 17.68 -31.95 -4.74
N GLU A 173 18.72 -31.11 -4.65
CA GLU A 173 20.10 -31.57 -4.44
C GLU A 173 20.28 -32.31 -3.11
N ALA A 174 19.63 -31.84 -2.04
CA ALA A 174 19.64 -32.51 -0.75
C ALA A 174 19.05 -33.93 -0.78
N LEU A 175 18.23 -34.23 -1.80
CA LEU A 175 17.66 -35.56 -2.05
C LEU A 175 18.49 -36.39 -3.08
N GLY A 176 19.67 -35.90 -3.49
CA GLY A 176 20.55 -36.55 -4.47
C GLY A 176 20.02 -36.52 -5.90
N GLN A 177 19.14 -35.55 -6.23
CA GLN A 177 18.53 -35.39 -7.54
C GLN A 177 18.90 -34.01 -8.13
N LYS A 178 18.49 -33.76 -9.36
CA LYS A 178 18.78 -32.51 -10.06
C LYS A 178 17.50 -31.77 -10.41
N LEU A 179 17.55 -30.43 -10.40
CA LEU A 179 16.46 -29.58 -10.82
C LEU A 179 16.34 -29.60 -12.35
N GLY A 180 15.14 -29.92 -12.82
CA GLY A 180 14.78 -29.90 -14.25
C GLY A 180 14.19 -28.55 -14.67
N PRO A 181 13.60 -28.49 -15.88
CA PRO A 181 12.98 -27.27 -16.41
C PRO A 181 11.75 -26.81 -15.60
N VAL A 182 11.41 -25.56 -15.81
CA VAL A 182 10.17 -24.97 -15.26
C VAL A 182 8.97 -25.55 -16.01
N VAL A 183 7.97 -26.01 -15.27
CA VAL A 183 6.72 -26.56 -15.80
C VAL A 183 5.59 -25.55 -15.69
N ARG A 184 5.55 -24.79 -14.58
CA ARG A 184 4.47 -23.84 -14.29
C ARG A 184 4.98 -22.68 -13.46
N ILE A 185 4.49 -21.49 -13.77
CA ILE A 185 4.68 -20.28 -12.99
C ILE A 185 3.31 -19.69 -12.68
N VAL A 186 3.08 -19.34 -11.43
CA VAL A 186 1.89 -18.62 -10.99
C VAL A 186 2.34 -17.41 -10.20
N GLU A 187 1.92 -16.24 -10.65
CA GLU A 187 2.06 -15.01 -9.86
C GLU A 187 0.99 -15.04 -8.76
N GLU A 188 1.43 -15.14 -7.52
CA GLU A 188 0.51 -15.02 -6.40
C GLU A 188 0.25 -13.53 -6.14
N SER A 189 -1.00 -13.13 -6.28
CA SER A 189 -1.37 -11.76 -5.93
C SER A 189 -1.14 -11.56 -4.42
N THR A 190 -0.14 -10.79 -4.07
CA THR A 190 0.09 -10.29 -2.70
C THR A 190 -1.00 -9.28 -2.28
N GLY A 191 -2.08 -9.20 -3.04
CA GLY A 191 -3.20 -8.27 -2.90
C GLY A 191 -4.16 -8.52 -1.73
N ARG A 192 -3.85 -9.42 -0.81
CA ARG A 192 -4.32 -9.28 0.57
C ARG A 192 -3.26 -8.48 1.31
N ALA A 193 -3.43 -7.14 1.34
CA ALA A 193 -2.96 -6.41 2.49
C ALA A 193 -3.44 -7.20 3.71
N MET A 194 -2.53 -7.97 4.33
CA MET A 194 -2.79 -8.43 5.68
C MET A 194 -3.14 -7.16 6.46
N PRO A 195 -4.35 -7.06 7.07
CA PRO A 195 -4.56 -6.00 8.03
C PRO A 195 -3.41 -6.17 9.01
N TYR A 196 -2.61 -5.12 9.17
CA TYR A 196 -1.47 -5.04 10.06
C TYR A 196 -1.52 -6.12 11.13
N ALA A 197 -0.90 -7.28 10.87
CA ALA A 197 -0.50 -8.14 11.94
C ALA A 197 0.52 -7.28 12.69
N GLN A 198 0.09 -6.68 13.80
CA GLN A 198 0.99 -6.13 14.78
C GLN A 198 1.93 -7.27 15.18
N SER A 199 3.00 -7.44 14.40
CA SER A 199 4.11 -8.21 14.87
C SER A 199 4.65 -7.38 16.04
N ASN A 200 4.59 -7.94 17.25
CA ASN A 200 5.25 -7.41 18.44
C ASN A 200 6.78 -7.49 18.30
N VAL A 201 7.29 -7.16 17.12
CA VAL A 201 8.69 -6.90 16.91
C VAL A 201 8.90 -5.45 17.34
N VAL A 202 9.50 -5.27 18.50
CA VAL A 202 10.06 -4.01 18.94
C VAL A 202 11.16 -3.64 17.93
N SER A 203 10.76 -3.10 16.78
CA SER A 203 11.69 -2.40 15.92
C SER A 203 12.04 -1.10 16.66
N SER A 204 13.32 -0.82 16.81
CA SER A 204 13.79 0.43 17.37
C SER A 204 13.06 1.61 16.68
N ALA A 205 12.69 2.63 17.44
CA ALA A 205 11.89 3.76 16.94
C ALA A 205 12.49 4.41 15.67
N ALA A 206 13.80 4.38 15.49
CA ALA A 206 14.49 4.85 14.30
C ALA A 206 14.07 4.11 13.01
N ASN A 207 13.91 2.78 13.06
CA ASN A 207 13.51 1.98 11.90
C ASN A 207 12.03 2.17 11.53
N ALA A 208 11.18 2.60 12.50
CA ALA A 208 9.78 2.87 12.24
C ALA A 208 9.61 4.15 11.40
N PHE A 209 10.38 5.20 11.66
CA PHE A 209 10.30 6.46 10.88
C PHE A 209 10.73 6.26 9.42
N ASP A 210 11.78 5.50 9.16
CA ASP A 210 12.24 5.23 7.80
C ASP A 210 11.24 4.38 6.99
N SER A 211 10.50 3.50 7.67
CA SER A 211 9.51 2.65 7.00
C SER A 211 8.33 3.41 6.40
N PHE A 212 8.03 4.63 6.90
CA PHE A 212 6.97 5.49 6.35
C PHE A 212 7.44 6.36 5.17
N ARG A 213 8.75 6.40 4.91
CA ARG A 213 9.35 7.23 3.87
C ARG A 213 9.72 6.43 2.62
N THR A 214 9.47 5.13 2.60
CA THR A 214 9.75 4.24 1.46
C THR A 214 8.49 3.47 1.03
N ILE A 215 8.45 3.14 -0.26
CA ILE A 215 7.42 2.26 -0.82
C ILE A 215 7.96 0.83 -0.73
N LYS A 216 7.32 -0.02 0.07
CA LYS A 216 7.67 -1.46 0.15
C LYS A 216 6.73 -2.27 -0.70
N LYS A 217 7.29 -3.08 -1.60
CA LYS A 217 6.54 -3.98 -2.47
C LYS A 217 7.05 -5.40 -2.32
N ASN A 218 6.12 -6.31 -2.01
CA ASN A 218 6.39 -7.75 -1.88
C ASN A 218 5.88 -8.48 -3.10
N TYR A 219 6.65 -9.45 -3.57
CA TYR A 219 6.30 -10.31 -4.70
C TYR A 219 6.40 -11.77 -4.29
N SER A 220 5.49 -12.58 -4.78
CA SER A 220 5.41 -14.01 -4.52
C SER A 220 5.15 -14.76 -5.82
N MET A 221 5.98 -15.75 -6.10
CA MET A 221 5.90 -16.60 -7.29
C MET A 221 5.87 -18.05 -6.87
N LEU A 222 4.79 -18.74 -7.15
CA LEU A 222 4.70 -20.20 -7.04
C LEU A 222 5.22 -20.81 -8.33
N VAL A 223 6.27 -21.62 -8.23
CA VAL A 223 6.93 -22.20 -9.39
C VAL A 223 7.06 -23.73 -9.23
N ARG A 224 6.66 -24.44 -10.27
CA ARG A 224 6.81 -25.90 -10.38
C ARG A 224 7.94 -26.23 -11.34
N PHE A 225 8.85 -27.08 -10.91
CA PHE A 225 9.98 -27.58 -11.70
C PHE A 225 9.91 -29.10 -11.79
N GLU A 226 10.38 -29.65 -12.87
CA GLU A 226 10.64 -31.08 -12.96
C GLU A 226 11.80 -31.49 -12.03
N ILE A 227 11.82 -32.76 -11.61
CA ILE A 227 12.93 -33.38 -10.91
C ILE A 227 13.52 -34.41 -11.86
N VAL A 228 14.82 -34.26 -12.15
CA VAL A 228 15.59 -35.18 -13.04
C VAL A 228 16.65 -35.88 -12.24
N GLU A 229 17.10 -37.03 -12.77
CA GLU A 229 18.18 -37.86 -12.18
C GLU A 229 19.55 -37.26 -12.39
#